data_96c95089303faf666a28d0bf5f1c2533
#
_entry.id   96c95089303faf666a28d0bf5f1c2533
#
_cell.length_a   1.000
_cell.length_b   1.000
_cell.length_c   1.000
_cell.angle_alpha   90.00
_cell.angle_beta   90.00
_cell.angle_gamma   90.00
#
_symmetry.space_group_name_H-M   'P 1'
#
loop_
_entity.id
_entity.type
_entity.pdbx_description
1 polymer ?
#
loop_
_entity_poly.entity_id
_entity_poly.type
_entity_poly.pdbx_seq_one_letter_code
_entity_poly.pdbx_strand_id
1 'polypeptide(L)'
;MYARSTTINAQPSAIDSGVAHLRDEVMPQLQGLDGFVGMSLLTDRESGRCIVVTAWESQDAMNAVAEQVRPIREKATQMFSGGAPTVDEWDIAILHRARQMPEGACARVTWGHVDPAHADAAIEHFKMNIVPDSEALEGFCSTSLLVNRNTGRG
;
A
#
# COMPACT_ATOMS: atom_id res chain seq x y z
N MET A 1 -8.51 -9.61 -4.05
CA MET A 1 -7.56 -9.24 -2.97
C MET A 1 -7.90 -7.87 -2.46
N TYR A 2 -7.65 -7.64 -1.17
CA TYR A 2 -7.91 -6.36 -0.50
C TYR A 2 -6.63 -5.80 0.12
N ALA A 3 -6.57 -4.51 0.30
CA ALA A 3 -5.44 -3.85 0.94
C ALA A 3 -5.90 -2.87 2.00
N ARG A 4 -5.05 -2.70 3.02
CA ARG A 4 -5.16 -1.60 3.97
C ARG A 4 -3.90 -0.78 3.86
N SER A 5 -4.04 0.52 3.59
CA SER A 5 -2.94 1.46 3.62
C SER A 5 -2.95 2.25 4.92
N THR A 6 -1.76 2.48 5.45
CA THR A 6 -1.52 3.31 6.63
C THR A 6 -0.53 4.40 6.21
N THR A 7 -1.02 5.63 6.10
CA THR A 7 -0.18 6.79 5.80
C THR A 7 0.26 7.44 7.09
N ILE A 8 1.57 7.60 7.25
CA ILE A 8 2.24 8.15 8.43
C ILE A 8 3.04 9.37 7.99
N ASN A 9 2.93 10.48 8.72
CA ASN A 9 3.84 11.61 8.59
C ASN A 9 4.95 11.43 9.64
N ALA A 10 6.00 10.74 9.23
CA ALA A 10 7.14 10.40 10.08
C ALA A 10 8.06 11.60 10.30
N GLN A 11 8.82 11.58 11.39
CA GLN A 11 10.02 12.40 11.48
C GLN A 11 11.08 11.79 10.54
N PRO A 12 11.70 12.57 9.62
CA PRO A 12 12.70 12.04 8.69
C PRO A 12 13.81 11.24 9.37
N SER A 13 14.27 11.68 10.55
CA SER A 13 15.29 10.99 11.34
C SER A 13 14.84 9.65 11.94
N ALA A 14 13.53 9.38 12.01
CA ALA A 14 12.96 8.14 12.55
C ALA A 14 12.61 7.11 11.44
N ILE A 15 12.75 7.47 10.17
CA ILE A 15 12.36 6.58 9.06
C ILE A 15 13.15 5.27 9.10
N ASP A 16 14.46 5.31 9.28
CA ASP A 16 15.29 4.10 9.27
C ASP A 16 14.97 3.15 10.42
N SER A 17 14.70 3.68 11.62
CA SER A 17 14.24 2.86 12.75
C SER A 17 12.85 2.28 12.53
N GLY A 18 11.94 3.04 11.91
CA GLY A 18 10.62 2.55 11.50
C GLY A 18 10.71 1.45 10.45
N VAL A 19 11.56 1.61 9.44
CA VAL A 19 11.80 0.58 8.41
C VAL A 19 12.33 -0.72 9.04
N ALA A 20 13.32 -0.60 9.92
CA ALA A 20 13.88 -1.76 10.63
C ALA A 20 12.81 -2.47 11.47
N HIS A 21 12.00 -1.73 12.22
CA HIS A 21 10.90 -2.28 13.02
C HIS A 21 9.87 -3.02 12.14
N LEU A 22 9.47 -2.43 11.00
CA LEU A 22 8.54 -3.09 10.08
C LEU A 22 9.11 -4.40 9.53
N ARG A 23 10.39 -4.41 9.15
CA ARG A 23 11.05 -5.59 8.59
C ARG A 23 11.23 -6.70 9.63
N ASP A 24 11.73 -6.34 10.82
CA ASP A 24 12.26 -7.31 11.79
C ASP A 24 11.22 -7.75 12.82
N GLU A 25 10.20 -6.92 13.10
CA GLU A 25 9.17 -7.23 14.11
C GLU A 25 7.77 -7.35 13.51
N VAL A 26 7.34 -6.43 12.63
CA VAL A 26 5.97 -6.40 12.12
C VAL A 26 5.74 -7.48 11.07
N MET A 27 6.63 -7.59 10.08
CA MET A 27 6.48 -8.58 9.00
C MET A 27 6.35 -10.02 9.52
N PRO A 28 7.20 -10.51 10.44
CA PRO A 28 7.04 -11.86 11.00
C PRO A 28 5.70 -12.07 11.72
N GLN A 29 5.18 -11.05 12.42
CA GLN A 29 3.88 -11.15 13.09
C GLN A 29 2.73 -11.24 12.08
N LEU A 30 2.77 -10.44 11.01
CA LEU A 30 1.74 -10.46 9.98
C LEU A 30 1.75 -11.75 9.17
N GLN A 31 2.92 -12.34 8.92
CA GLN A 31 3.06 -13.61 8.18
C GLN A 31 2.37 -14.79 8.89
N GLY A 32 2.15 -14.70 10.20
CA GLY A 32 1.41 -15.71 10.98
C GLY A 32 -0.10 -15.54 10.96
N LEU A 33 -0.64 -14.52 10.30
CA LEU A 33 -2.07 -14.25 10.26
C LEU A 33 -2.73 -14.86 9.01
N ASP A 34 -3.90 -15.44 9.20
CA ASP A 34 -4.67 -16.04 8.11
C ASP A 34 -5.05 -15.00 7.05
N GLY A 35 -4.85 -15.36 5.78
CA GLY A 35 -5.17 -14.52 4.64
C GLY A 35 -4.20 -13.36 4.39
N PHE A 36 -3.09 -13.25 5.13
CA PHE A 36 -2.06 -12.26 4.83
C PHE A 36 -1.31 -12.63 3.55
N VAL A 37 -1.19 -11.70 2.61
CA VAL A 37 -0.51 -11.90 1.32
C VAL A 37 0.85 -11.23 1.29
N GLY A 38 0.96 -10.02 1.85
CA GLY A 38 2.22 -9.30 1.85
C GLY A 38 2.12 -7.88 2.37
N MET A 39 3.28 -7.25 2.52
CA MET A 39 3.41 -5.85 2.96
C MET A 39 4.41 -5.13 2.06
N SER A 40 4.13 -3.87 1.78
CA SER A 40 5.07 -2.95 1.16
C SER A 40 5.13 -1.64 1.93
N LEU A 41 6.27 -0.97 1.85
CA LEU A 41 6.49 0.34 2.43
C LEU A 41 7.06 1.28 1.36
N LEU A 42 6.44 2.42 1.20
CA LEU A 42 6.95 3.56 0.42
C LEU A 42 7.35 4.67 1.39
N THR A 43 8.53 5.24 1.18
CA THR A 43 9.05 6.33 2.03
C THR A 43 9.49 7.50 1.19
N ASP A 44 9.05 8.69 1.56
CA ASP A 44 9.61 9.94 1.10
C ASP A 44 10.44 10.53 2.25
N ARG A 45 11.75 10.52 2.08
CA ARG A 45 12.70 10.93 3.11
C ARG A 45 12.79 12.46 3.28
N GLU A 46 12.33 13.23 2.31
CA GLU A 46 12.30 14.69 2.39
C GLU A 46 11.07 15.16 3.18
N SER A 47 9.88 14.69 2.78
CA SER A 47 8.64 15.09 3.44
C SER A 47 8.32 14.31 4.72
N GLY A 48 8.97 13.16 4.94
CA GLY A 48 8.64 12.24 6.02
C GLY A 48 7.41 11.38 5.74
N ARG A 49 6.78 11.48 4.56
CA ARG A 49 5.60 10.71 4.24
C ARG A 49 5.93 9.24 4.02
N CYS A 50 5.33 8.39 4.82
CA CYS A 50 5.47 6.94 4.70
C CYS A 50 4.09 6.30 4.45
N ILE A 51 4.03 5.34 3.53
CA ILE A 51 2.80 4.60 3.22
C ILE A 51 3.09 3.11 3.38
N VAL A 52 2.53 2.49 4.41
CA VAL A 52 2.55 1.04 4.59
C VAL A 52 1.29 0.46 3.97
N VAL A 53 1.44 -0.50 3.08
CA VAL A 53 0.31 -1.22 2.48
C VAL A 53 0.41 -2.69 2.85
N THR A 54 -0.62 -3.23 3.47
CA THR A 54 -0.79 -4.66 3.72
C THR A 54 -1.83 -5.22 2.77
N ALA A 55 -1.52 -6.35 2.15
CA ALA A 55 -2.41 -7.05 1.21
C ALA A 55 -2.96 -8.34 1.84
N TRP A 56 -4.21 -8.64 1.55
CA TRP A 56 -5.00 -9.72 2.12
C TRP A 56 -5.78 -10.47 1.03
N GLU A 57 -6.00 -11.76 1.21
CA GLU A 57 -6.75 -12.60 0.27
C GLU A 57 -8.18 -12.10 0.05
N SER A 58 -8.84 -11.63 1.13
CA SER A 58 -10.21 -11.12 1.09
C SER A 58 -10.42 -9.98 2.10
N GLN A 59 -11.51 -9.25 1.94
CA GLN A 59 -11.95 -8.25 2.91
C GLN A 59 -12.28 -8.89 4.27
N ASP A 60 -12.90 -10.06 4.24
CA ASP A 60 -13.25 -10.80 5.47
C ASP A 60 -12.00 -11.21 6.24
N ALA A 61 -10.97 -11.72 5.57
CA ALA A 61 -9.69 -12.05 6.19
C ALA A 61 -9.04 -10.82 6.82
N MET A 62 -9.01 -9.69 6.09
CA MET A 62 -8.49 -8.42 6.59
C MET A 62 -9.25 -7.91 7.83
N ASN A 63 -10.57 -8.07 7.84
CA ASN A 63 -11.45 -7.63 8.95
C ASN A 63 -11.34 -8.57 10.16
N ALA A 64 -11.23 -9.86 9.94
CA ALA A 64 -11.12 -10.86 11.01
C ALA A 64 -9.91 -10.61 11.94
N VAL A 65 -8.81 -10.09 11.39
CA VAL A 65 -7.58 -9.81 12.14
C VAL A 65 -7.41 -8.34 12.53
N ALA A 66 -8.40 -7.48 12.27
CA ALA A 66 -8.29 -6.04 12.45
C ALA A 66 -7.89 -5.64 13.87
N GLU A 67 -8.47 -6.30 14.89
CA GLU A 67 -8.18 -6.03 16.31
C GLU A 67 -6.76 -6.49 16.70
N GLN A 68 -6.25 -7.57 16.09
CA GLN A 68 -4.89 -8.06 16.34
C GLN A 68 -3.85 -7.15 15.67
N VAL A 69 -4.16 -6.62 14.50
CA VAL A 69 -3.27 -5.73 13.73
C VAL A 69 -3.24 -4.31 14.28
N ARG A 70 -4.30 -3.86 14.95
CA ARG A 70 -4.38 -2.49 15.48
C ARG A 70 -3.19 -2.12 16.38
N PRO A 71 -2.87 -2.86 17.46
CA PRO A 71 -1.74 -2.53 18.31
C PRO A 71 -0.39 -2.61 17.60
N ILE A 72 -0.24 -3.53 16.63
CA ILE A 72 0.97 -3.64 15.80
C ILE A 72 1.16 -2.36 14.99
N ARG A 73 0.08 -1.86 14.34
CA ARG A 73 0.08 -0.62 13.57
C ARG A 73 0.36 0.61 14.44
N GLU A 74 -0.24 0.69 15.62
CA GLU A 74 -0.02 1.79 16.56
C GLU A 74 1.45 1.85 17.00
N LYS A 75 2.03 0.71 17.37
CA LYS A 75 3.46 0.62 17.73
C LYS A 75 4.34 1.00 16.54
N ALA A 76 4.05 0.51 15.34
CA ALA A 76 4.79 0.89 14.13
C ALA A 76 4.74 2.41 13.89
N THR A 77 3.56 3.04 14.02
CA THR A 77 3.41 4.49 13.87
C THR A 77 4.28 5.25 14.88
N GLN A 78 4.34 4.78 16.13
CA GLN A 78 5.21 5.38 17.17
C GLN A 78 6.70 5.28 16.80
N MET A 79 7.14 4.16 16.21
CA MET A 79 8.53 3.97 15.79
C MET A 79 8.95 4.94 14.68
N PHE A 80 7.99 5.39 13.85
CA PHE A 80 8.21 6.47 12.89
C PHE A 80 8.14 7.87 13.49
N SER A 81 7.90 7.99 14.80
CA SER A 81 7.65 9.28 15.48
C SER A 81 6.56 10.10 14.77
N GLY A 82 5.60 9.41 14.19
CA GLY A 82 4.48 10.01 13.48
C GLY A 82 3.33 10.38 14.40
N GLY A 83 2.49 11.31 13.93
CA GLY A 83 1.19 11.60 14.54
C GLY A 83 0.16 10.50 14.26
N ALA A 84 -1.13 10.81 14.45
CA ALA A 84 -2.22 9.90 14.11
C ALA A 84 -2.15 9.52 12.62
N PRO A 85 -2.11 8.21 12.29
CA PRO A 85 -2.04 7.78 10.90
C PRO A 85 -3.41 7.91 10.22
N THR A 86 -3.38 8.11 8.89
CA THR A 86 -4.56 7.92 8.05
C THR A 86 -4.61 6.47 7.59
N VAL A 87 -5.75 5.81 7.80
CA VAL A 87 -5.95 4.41 7.41
C VAL A 87 -7.08 4.34 6.41
N ASP A 88 -6.79 3.78 5.23
CA ASP A 88 -7.77 3.57 4.17
C ASP A 88 -7.79 2.08 3.77
N GLU A 89 -8.93 1.63 3.24
CA GLU A 89 -9.15 0.27 2.76
C GLU A 89 -9.49 0.28 1.27
N TRP A 90 -8.98 -0.72 0.55
CA TRP A 90 -8.98 -0.76 -0.89
C TRP A 90 -9.27 -2.15 -1.44
N ASP A 91 -9.96 -2.21 -2.55
CA ASP A 91 -9.91 -3.34 -3.47
C ASP A 91 -8.63 -3.22 -4.30
N ILE A 92 -7.82 -4.28 -4.37
CA ILE A 92 -6.69 -4.34 -5.29
C ILE A 92 -7.23 -4.75 -6.65
N ALA A 93 -7.59 -3.74 -7.46
CA ALA A 93 -8.18 -3.95 -8.76
C ALA A 93 -7.17 -4.45 -9.80
N ILE A 94 -5.92 -3.95 -9.73
CA ILE A 94 -4.82 -4.35 -10.61
C ILE A 94 -3.54 -4.49 -9.78
N LEU A 95 -2.83 -5.59 -10.03
CA LEU A 95 -1.48 -5.81 -9.55
C LEU A 95 -0.68 -6.40 -10.72
N HIS A 96 0.12 -5.57 -11.37
CA HIS A 96 0.91 -5.93 -12.53
C HIS A 96 2.40 -5.79 -12.24
N ARG A 97 3.15 -6.85 -12.49
CA ARG A 97 4.61 -6.90 -12.32
C ARG A 97 5.26 -7.38 -13.61
N ALA A 98 5.97 -6.49 -14.29
CA ALA A 98 6.73 -6.80 -15.49
C ALA A 98 8.10 -7.41 -15.15
N ARG A 99 8.72 -6.96 -14.05
CA ARG A 99 10.02 -7.44 -13.61
C ARG A 99 10.24 -7.24 -12.11
N GLN A 100 11.27 -7.89 -11.58
CA GLN A 100 11.69 -7.67 -10.20
C GLN A 100 12.22 -6.24 -10.02
N MET A 101 11.84 -5.60 -8.92
CA MET A 101 12.33 -4.27 -8.56
C MET A 101 13.81 -4.35 -8.16
N PRO A 102 14.68 -3.55 -8.79
CA PRO A 102 16.08 -3.47 -8.39
C PRO A 102 16.21 -2.67 -7.07
N GLU A 103 17.38 -2.78 -6.44
CA GLU A 103 17.74 -1.89 -5.34
C GLU A 103 17.73 -0.42 -5.82
N GLY A 104 17.22 0.47 -4.97
CA GLY A 104 17.09 1.90 -5.32
C GLY A 104 15.89 2.22 -6.23
N ALA A 105 15.00 1.27 -6.50
CA ALA A 105 13.77 1.56 -7.24
C ALA A 105 12.93 2.62 -6.54
N CYS A 106 12.35 3.53 -7.34
CA CYS A 106 11.45 4.57 -6.87
C CYS A 106 10.00 4.23 -7.26
N ALA A 107 9.04 4.70 -6.46
CA ALA A 107 7.63 4.61 -6.77
C ALA A 107 7.02 6.01 -6.94
N ARG A 108 6.09 6.13 -7.89
CA ARG A 108 5.18 7.27 -7.97
C ARG A 108 3.82 6.83 -7.47
N VAL A 109 3.26 7.56 -6.54
CA VAL A 109 1.88 7.37 -6.08
C VAL A 109 1.03 8.51 -6.61
N THR A 110 -0.05 8.15 -7.31
CA THR A 110 -1.02 9.11 -7.83
C THR A 110 -2.37 8.84 -7.18
N TRP A 111 -2.97 9.87 -6.63
CA TRP A 111 -4.31 9.79 -6.06
C TRP A 111 -5.31 10.36 -7.06
N GLY A 112 -6.38 9.65 -7.27
CA GLY A 112 -7.45 10.03 -8.15
C GLY A 112 -8.83 9.84 -7.51
N HIS A 113 -9.83 10.40 -8.18
CA HIS A 113 -11.23 10.22 -7.84
C HIS A 113 -12.04 10.09 -9.13
N VAL A 114 -12.92 9.13 -9.16
CA VAL A 114 -13.89 8.90 -10.23
C VAL A 114 -15.26 8.71 -9.60
N ASP A 115 -16.33 9.07 -10.33
CA ASP A 115 -17.68 8.71 -9.88
C ASP A 115 -17.74 7.18 -9.64
N PRO A 116 -18.21 6.71 -8.45
CA PRO A 116 -18.33 5.28 -8.15
C PRO A 116 -19.07 4.49 -9.24
N ALA A 117 -20.06 5.08 -9.91
CA ALA A 117 -20.78 4.46 -11.03
C ALA A 117 -19.87 4.15 -12.23
N HIS A 118 -18.73 4.81 -12.37
CA HIS A 118 -17.76 4.63 -13.45
C HIS A 118 -16.47 3.91 -13.01
N ALA A 119 -16.43 3.42 -11.78
CA ALA A 119 -15.22 2.78 -11.23
C ALA A 119 -14.75 1.58 -12.09
N ASP A 120 -15.66 0.71 -12.53
CA ASP A 120 -15.32 -0.45 -13.36
C ASP A 120 -14.79 -0.04 -14.74
N ALA A 121 -15.38 0.97 -15.36
CA ALA A 121 -14.90 1.51 -16.64
C ALA A 121 -13.49 2.13 -16.50
N ALA A 122 -13.23 2.81 -15.38
CA ALA A 122 -11.91 3.37 -15.08
C ALA A 122 -10.85 2.26 -14.86
N ILE A 123 -11.20 1.18 -14.17
CA ILE A 123 -10.34 0.02 -13.97
C ILE A 123 -10.01 -0.64 -15.32
N GLU A 124 -11.01 -0.88 -16.19
CA GLU A 124 -10.77 -1.43 -17.52
C GLU A 124 -9.92 -0.51 -18.40
N HIS A 125 -10.16 0.80 -18.35
CA HIS A 125 -9.31 1.77 -19.05
C HIS A 125 -7.86 1.70 -18.57
N PHE A 126 -7.64 1.64 -17.26
CA PHE A 126 -6.30 1.51 -16.67
C PHE A 126 -5.60 0.24 -17.17
N LYS A 127 -6.31 -0.88 -17.12
CA LYS A 127 -5.81 -2.19 -17.55
C LYS A 127 -5.43 -2.23 -19.03
N MET A 128 -6.29 -1.69 -19.90
CA MET A 128 -6.15 -1.81 -21.35
C MET A 128 -5.22 -0.75 -21.96
N ASN A 129 -5.04 0.39 -21.30
CA ASN A 129 -4.26 1.50 -21.84
C ASN A 129 -3.06 1.87 -20.93
N ILE A 130 -3.31 2.12 -19.65
CA ILE A 130 -2.24 2.64 -18.76
C ILE A 130 -1.18 1.57 -18.47
N VAL A 131 -1.59 0.30 -18.28
CA VAL A 131 -0.62 -0.78 -18.02
C VAL A 131 0.31 -0.98 -19.22
N PRO A 132 -0.18 -1.19 -20.47
CA PRO A 132 0.70 -1.32 -21.64
C PRO A 132 1.58 -0.10 -21.90
N ASP A 133 1.02 1.10 -21.80
CA ASP A 133 1.79 2.34 -21.97
C ASP A 133 2.90 2.48 -20.93
N SER A 134 2.63 2.05 -19.70
CA SER A 134 3.62 2.05 -18.61
C SER A 134 4.73 1.01 -18.86
N GLU A 135 4.39 -0.18 -19.36
CA GLU A 135 5.38 -1.21 -19.70
C GLU A 135 6.37 -0.78 -20.78
N ALA A 136 5.94 0.10 -21.68
CA ALA A 136 6.79 0.66 -22.73
C ALA A 136 7.85 1.65 -22.19
N LEU A 137 7.71 2.11 -20.95
CA LEU A 137 8.67 3.05 -20.33
C LEU A 137 9.94 2.31 -19.89
N GLU A 138 11.09 2.92 -20.23
CA GLU A 138 12.36 2.43 -19.71
C GLU A 138 12.39 2.50 -18.18
N GLY A 139 12.85 1.45 -17.54
CA GLY A 139 12.91 1.37 -16.07
C GLY A 139 11.61 0.91 -15.39
N PHE A 140 10.52 0.75 -16.12
CA PHE A 140 9.27 0.26 -15.53
C PHE A 140 9.43 -1.13 -14.90
N CYS A 141 8.91 -1.32 -13.68
CA CYS A 141 8.97 -2.57 -12.94
C CYS A 141 7.58 -3.14 -12.66
N SER A 142 6.68 -2.30 -12.15
CA SER A 142 5.33 -2.73 -11.77
C SER A 142 4.38 -1.55 -11.65
N THR A 143 3.10 -1.84 -11.73
CA THR A 143 2.04 -0.90 -11.36
C THR A 143 0.93 -1.63 -10.60
N SER A 144 0.27 -0.92 -9.72
CA SER A 144 -0.93 -1.41 -9.04
C SER A 144 -1.99 -0.33 -9.00
N LEU A 145 -3.24 -0.74 -9.09
CA LEU A 145 -4.40 0.13 -8.91
C LEU A 145 -5.20 -0.38 -7.71
N LEU A 146 -5.29 0.47 -6.69
CA LEU A 146 -6.10 0.27 -5.51
C LEU A 146 -7.32 1.19 -5.61
N VAL A 147 -8.51 0.67 -5.37
CA VAL A 147 -9.77 1.42 -5.54
C VAL A 147 -10.68 1.21 -4.32
N ASN A 148 -11.22 2.28 -3.83
CA ASN A 148 -12.39 2.21 -2.94
C ASN A 148 -13.65 2.45 -3.78
N ARG A 149 -14.37 1.38 -4.09
CA ARG A 149 -15.53 1.41 -5.00
C ARG A 149 -16.70 2.22 -4.43
N ASN A 150 -16.78 2.38 -3.11
CA ASN A 150 -17.87 3.14 -2.48
C ASN A 150 -17.66 4.64 -2.59
N THR A 151 -16.41 5.08 -2.57
CA THR A 151 -16.05 6.50 -2.63
C THR A 151 -15.53 6.95 -3.98
N GLY A 152 -15.17 6.03 -4.86
CA GLY A 152 -14.52 6.31 -6.14
C GLY A 152 -13.07 6.80 -6.03
N ARG A 153 -12.46 6.74 -4.84
CA ARG A 153 -11.04 7.06 -4.64
C ARG A 153 -10.15 5.92 -5.13
N GLY A 154 -9.03 6.28 -5.67
CA GLY A 154 -8.02 5.34 -6.10
C GLY A 154 -6.62 5.93 -6.00
#